data_0220dd9058869170d62b073306dbcb9e
#
_entry.id   0220dd9058869170d62b073306dbcb9e
#
_cell.length_a   1.000
_cell.length_b   1.000
_cell.length_c   1.000
_cell.angle_alpha   90.00
_cell.angle_beta   90.00
_cell.angle_gamma   90.00
#
_symmetry.space_group_name_H-M   'P 1'
#
loop_
_entity.id
_entity.type
_entity.pdbx_description
1 polymer ?
#
loop_
_entity_poly.entity_id
_entity_poly.type
_entity_poly.pdbx_seq_one_letter_code
_entity_poly.pdbx_strand_id
1 'polypeptide(L)'
;MTTRRNFIACGAAFGAACAGGVRVGASAGSYTVSILGDTHFDAAPASLYHGKWVPRHQNDWRDRQSEFKRNQDMWATRLPRLIAAAAKTRRADTAYLFQMGDLIQGDCSDYETHLRFFKDAQAACSKGFGDLPFLTVCGNHDIRGGGDKAFDAYILPIAAKAIGKPVTSANFLFFHGPDAFIFVDFMRPDAAKIDAMLTESEGARHTFFVLHSTIGPSDGWGAYWFLFGKPADTEKRRALFARLLKRRAIVLCGHIHRTQIRRWVRPEGELVEFSANSVWRPQEDTPKVLFDSPARFGEYVKAHPARMNEDHDGCLQKRTVPELLALVEEYRPGLVEYRQVQSAGHYLLHVSEKAVSIDFYACDALVPTATYRLV
;
A
#
# COMPACT_ATOMS: atom_id res chain seq x y z
N MET A 1 48.88 40.67 -39.75
CA MET A 1 48.68 40.59 -38.28
C MET A 1 47.39 39.87 -38.00
N THR A 2 47.51 38.59 -37.69
CA THR A 2 46.36 37.64 -37.56
C THR A 2 46.44 37.02 -36.19
N THR A 3 45.53 37.43 -35.34
CA THR A 3 45.40 36.86 -33.96
C THR A 3 44.51 35.61 -33.95
N ARG A 4 45.11 34.49 -33.63
CA ARG A 4 44.40 33.20 -33.37
C ARG A 4 43.68 33.28 -32.02
N ARG A 5 42.39 33.04 -32.01
CA ARG A 5 41.61 32.78 -30.80
C ARG A 5 41.61 31.27 -30.53
N ASN A 6 42.13 30.90 -29.37
CA ASN A 6 42.06 29.56 -28.85
C ASN A 6 40.63 29.27 -28.34
N PHE A 7 39.97 28.25 -28.88
CA PHE A 7 38.76 27.65 -28.32
C PHE A 7 39.18 26.62 -27.30
N ILE A 8 38.89 26.86 -26.04
CA ILE A 8 38.97 25.85 -24.98
C ILE A 8 37.64 25.07 -25.00
N ALA A 9 37.69 23.80 -25.38
CA ALA A 9 36.59 22.90 -25.25
C ALA A 9 36.49 22.43 -23.78
N CYS A 10 35.48 22.93 -23.05
CA CYS A 10 35.08 22.34 -21.77
C CYS A 10 34.32 21.04 -22.04
N GLY A 11 34.99 19.92 -21.88
CA GLY A 11 34.35 18.62 -21.81
C GLY A 11 33.55 18.52 -20.50
N ALA A 12 32.21 18.54 -20.58
CA ALA A 12 31.35 18.21 -19.47
C ALA A 12 31.39 16.69 -19.28
N ALA A 13 32.15 16.25 -18.29
CA ALA A 13 32.03 14.90 -17.76
C ALA A 13 30.69 14.78 -17.01
N PHE A 14 29.70 14.12 -17.60
CA PHE A 14 28.52 13.64 -16.90
C PHE A 14 28.94 12.54 -15.93
N GLY A 15 29.26 12.92 -14.71
CA GLY A 15 29.38 11.99 -13.61
C GLY A 15 28.00 11.39 -13.32
N ALA A 16 27.84 10.10 -13.55
CA ALA A 16 26.73 9.33 -13.01
C ALA A 16 26.79 9.42 -11.48
N ALA A 17 26.00 10.33 -10.90
CA ALA A 17 25.77 10.32 -9.47
C ALA A 17 24.94 9.09 -9.14
N CYS A 18 25.60 8.03 -8.69
CA CYS A 18 24.96 6.97 -7.94
C CYS A 18 24.25 7.61 -6.76
N ALA A 19 22.91 7.63 -6.80
CA ALA A 19 22.10 8.12 -5.71
C ALA A 19 22.19 7.12 -4.55
N GLY A 20 23.27 7.23 -3.77
CA GLY A 20 23.43 6.46 -2.54
C GLY A 20 22.26 6.76 -1.60
N GLY A 21 21.50 5.74 -1.25
CA GLY A 21 20.40 5.86 -0.31
C GLY A 21 20.88 6.43 1.02
N VAL A 22 20.24 7.51 1.48
CA VAL A 22 20.55 8.12 2.79
C VAL A 22 20.11 7.15 3.87
N ARG A 23 21.05 6.70 4.69
CA ARG A 23 20.75 5.94 5.91
C ARG A 23 20.32 6.93 6.99
N VAL A 24 19.05 6.91 7.36
CA VAL A 24 18.57 7.63 8.55
C VAL A 24 19.17 6.93 9.77
N GLY A 25 20.03 7.64 10.53
CA GLY A 25 20.77 7.07 11.64
C GLY A 25 19.84 6.66 12.78
N ALA A 26 19.43 5.38 12.79
CA ALA A 26 18.91 4.72 13.96
C ALA A 26 19.97 3.74 14.47
N SER A 27 20.07 3.57 15.78
CA SER A 27 20.88 2.52 16.38
C SER A 27 20.54 1.17 15.73
N ALA A 28 21.51 0.30 15.56
CA ALA A 28 21.36 -1.04 14.97
C ALA A 28 20.39 -1.98 15.73
N GLY A 29 19.48 -1.42 16.50
CA GLY A 29 18.52 -2.08 17.36
C GLY A 29 17.20 -2.44 16.72
N SER A 30 16.26 -2.83 17.55
CA SER A 30 14.86 -3.04 17.20
C SER A 30 14.10 -1.71 17.18
N TYR A 31 13.04 -1.66 16.40
CA TYR A 31 12.10 -0.53 16.33
C TYR A 31 10.71 -1.05 15.97
N THR A 32 9.73 -0.15 16.07
CA THR A 32 8.36 -0.46 15.67
C THR A 32 7.85 0.52 14.62
N VAL A 33 6.81 0.11 13.86
CA VAL A 33 6.08 0.96 12.91
C VAL A 33 4.59 0.81 13.19
N SER A 34 3.90 1.93 13.45
CA SER A 34 2.44 1.92 13.51
C SER A 34 1.87 1.88 12.09
N ILE A 35 0.86 1.03 11.85
CA ILE A 35 0.25 0.87 10.53
C ILE A 35 -1.26 1.09 10.62
N LEU A 36 -1.77 1.90 9.70
CA LEU A 36 -3.19 2.02 9.36
C LEU A 36 -3.39 1.44 7.96
N GLY A 37 -4.47 0.69 7.77
CA GLY A 37 -4.93 0.26 6.45
C GLY A 37 -5.64 1.39 5.71
N ASP A 38 -6.49 1.04 4.75
CA ASP A 38 -7.32 1.95 3.99
C ASP A 38 -8.20 2.79 4.92
N THR A 39 -8.22 4.10 4.71
CA THR A 39 -8.99 5.03 5.56
C THR A 39 -10.12 5.69 4.84
N HIS A 40 -10.03 5.82 3.51
CA HIS A 40 -11.07 6.43 2.66
C HIS A 40 -11.64 7.71 3.28
N PHE A 41 -10.76 8.66 3.62
CA PHE A 41 -11.18 9.90 4.25
C PHE A 41 -12.24 10.61 3.39
N ASP A 42 -13.36 10.87 4.01
CA ASP A 42 -14.50 11.53 3.39
C ASP A 42 -15.31 12.27 4.47
N ALA A 43 -14.82 13.43 4.83
CA ALA A 43 -15.50 14.32 5.80
C ALA A 43 -16.27 15.45 5.11
N ALA A 44 -16.35 15.42 3.78
CA ALA A 44 -16.98 16.47 3.03
C ALA A 44 -18.51 16.33 2.99
N PRO A 45 -19.25 17.43 2.98
CA PRO A 45 -20.66 17.36 2.67
C PRO A 45 -20.86 16.78 1.26
N ALA A 46 -21.88 15.94 1.12
CA ALA A 46 -22.24 15.29 -0.16
C ALA A 46 -22.36 16.29 -1.33
N SER A 47 -22.67 17.56 -1.04
CA SER A 47 -22.72 18.66 -2.00
C SER A 47 -21.41 18.93 -2.75
N LEU A 48 -20.25 18.56 -2.20
CA LEU A 48 -18.96 18.71 -2.91
C LEU A 48 -18.82 17.76 -4.11
N TYR A 49 -19.53 16.66 -4.10
CA TYR A 49 -19.52 15.68 -5.18
C TYR A 49 -20.62 15.93 -6.22
N HIS A 50 -21.66 16.70 -5.86
CA HIS A 50 -22.80 16.95 -6.74
C HIS A 50 -22.43 17.84 -7.94
N GLY A 51 -22.81 17.38 -9.13
CA GLY A 51 -22.74 18.14 -10.36
C GLY A 51 -21.41 18.15 -11.10
N LYS A 52 -20.37 17.60 -10.54
CA LYS A 52 -19.03 17.61 -11.13
C LYS A 52 -18.52 16.22 -11.52
N TRP A 53 -19.10 15.18 -10.95
CA TRP A 53 -18.74 13.82 -11.27
C TRP A 53 -19.65 13.23 -12.34
N VAL A 54 -19.07 12.70 -13.41
CA VAL A 54 -19.84 12.08 -14.51
C VAL A 54 -19.82 10.57 -14.34
N PRO A 55 -20.97 9.93 -14.10
CA PRO A 55 -21.06 8.47 -14.03
C PRO A 55 -20.59 7.83 -15.32
N ARG A 56 -19.83 6.76 -15.22
CA ARG A 56 -19.38 5.97 -16.38
C ARG A 56 -20.47 5.01 -16.86
N HIS A 57 -21.36 4.58 -15.94
CA HIS A 57 -22.51 3.71 -16.23
C HIS A 57 -23.65 3.94 -15.21
N GLN A 58 -24.83 3.38 -15.47
CA GLN A 58 -26.05 3.64 -14.69
C GLN A 58 -25.96 3.35 -13.18
N ASN A 59 -25.17 2.37 -12.77
CA ASN A 59 -25.05 1.96 -11.37
C ASN A 59 -23.98 2.72 -10.60
N ASP A 60 -23.10 3.39 -11.30
CA ASP A 60 -21.90 4.02 -10.77
C ASP A 60 -22.23 5.09 -9.71
N TRP A 61 -23.24 5.93 -9.99
CA TRP A 61 -23.68 6.96 -9.04
C TRP A 61 -24.27 6.39 -7.74
N ARG A 62 -25.10 5.36 -7.85
CA ARG A 62 -25.66 4.67 -6.68
C ARG A 62 -24.60 4.03 -5.82
N ASP A 63 -23.62 3.39 -6.46
CA ASP A 63 -22.53 2.73 -5.76
C ASP A 63 -21.63 3.77 -5.07
N ARG A 64 -21.37 4.91 -5.72
CA ARG A 64 -20.65 6.05 -5.12
C ARG A 64 -21.38 6.68 -3.93
N GLN A 65 -22.67 6.88 -4.03
CA GLN A 65 -23.46 7.40 -2.89
C GLN A 65 -23.40 6.44 -1.68
N SER A 66 -23.43 5.13 -1.93
CA SER A 66 -23.28 4.12 -0.89
C SER A 66 -21.89 4.16 -0.26
N GLU A 67 -20.83 4.32 -1.05
CA GLU A 67 -19.46 4.48 -0.55
C GLU A 67 -19.29 5.73 0.27
N PHE A 68 -19.78 6.88 -0.19
CA PHE A 68 -19.73 8.15 0.53
C PHE A 68 -20.43 8.05 1.89
N LYS A 69 -21.65 7.55 1.90
CA LYS A 69 -22.40 7.37 3.17
C LYS A 69 -21.64 6.48 4.15
N ARG A 70 -21.13 5.35 3.68
CA ARG A 70 -20.32 4.44 4.50
C ARG A 70 -19.10 5.13 5.08
N ASN A 71 -18.36 5.85 4.26
CA ASN A 71 -17.11 6.49 4.68
C ASN A 71 -17.40 7.64 5.66
N GLN A 72 -18.43 8.44 5.41
CA GLN A 72 -18.86 9.50 6.33
C GLN A 72 -19.29 8.93 7.67
N ASP A 73 -20.08 7.84 7.69
CA ASP A 73 -20.43 7.14 8.93
C ASP A 73 -19.20 6.63 9.69
N MET A 74 -18.23 6.04 8.97
CA MET A 74 -16.98 5.58 9.58
C MET A 74 -16.20 6.72 10.21
N TRP A 75 -16.02 7.83 9.50
CA TRP A 75 -15.28 9.00 9.98
C TRP A 75 -16.01 9.77 11.08
N ALA A 76 -17.33 9.76 11.08
CA ALA A 76 -18.12 10.36 12.17
C ALA A 76 -18.05 9.58 13.48
N THR A 77 -17.80 8.26 13.45
CA THR A 77 -18.00 7.39 14.61
C THR A 77 -16.83 6.47 14.95
N ARG A 78 -16.24 5.79 13.98
CA ARG A 78 -15.35 4.63 14.18
C ARG A 78 -13.89 4.95 13.95
N LEU A 79 -13.53 5.52 12.81
CA LEU A 79 -12.15 5.78 12.43
C LEU A 79 -11.41 6.67 13.45
N PRO A 80 -11.99 7.74 14.00
CA PRO A 80 -11.32 8.52 15.04
C PRO A 80 -10.97 7.72 16.30
N ARG A 81 -11.81 6.74 16.67
CA ARG A 81 -11.55 5.84 17.81
C ARG A 81 -10.42 4.88 17.51
N LEU A 82 -10.44 4.27 16.31
CA LEU A 82 -9.37 3.38 15.83
C LEU A 82 -8.02 4.11 15.80
N ILE A 83 -7.97 5.30 15.22
CA ILE A 83 -6.76 6.12 15.15
C ILE A 83 -6.26 6.50 16.56
N ALA A 84 -7.18 6.87 17.45
CA ALA A 84 -6.83 7.17 18.85
C ALA A 84 -6.28 5.94 19.59
N ALA A 85 -6.82 4.74 19.31
CA ALA A 85 -6.30 3.49 19.85
C ALA A 85 -4.90 3.17 19.28
N ALA A 86 -4.71 3.32 17.96
CA ALA A 86 -3.41 3.16 17.32
C ALA A 86 -2.35 4.09 17.91
N ALA A 87 -2.71 5.35 18.18
CA ALA A 87 -1.81 6.30 18.82
C ALA A 87 -1.44 5.90 20.27
N LYS A 88 -2.38 5.28 21.01
CA LYS A 88 -2.14 4.79 22.40
C LYS A 88 -1.30 3.52 22.43
N THR A 89 -1.41 2.64 21.43
CA THR A 89 -0.67 1.37 21.38
C THR A 89 0.74 1.53 20.80
N ARG A 90 1.08 2.71 20.25
CA ARG A 90 2.45 3.01 19.81
C ARG A 90 3.44 2.86 20.96
N ARG A 91 4.67 2.49 20.63
CA ARG A 91 5.77 2.34 21.59
C ARG A 91 6.71 3.56 21.53
N ALA A 92 7.59 3.68 22.52
CA ALA A 92 8.60 4.74 22.53
C ALA A 92 9.61 4.62 21.37
N ASP A 93 9.81 3.39 20.86
CA ASP A 93 10.68 3.07 19.73
C ASP A 93 9.94 3.09 18.38
N THR A 94 8.70 3.60 18.31
CA THR A 94 7.98 3.71 17.06
C THR A 94 8.61 4.76 16.15
N ALA A 95 9.11 4.33 15.00
CA ALA A 95 9.86 5.17 14.07
C ALA A 95 8.97 5.88 13.05
N TYR A 96 7.85 5.27 12.63
CA TYR A 96 6.97 5.77 11.58
C TYR A 96 5.51 5.45 11.85
N LEU A 97 4.64 6.26 11.25
CA LEU A 97 3.25 5.92 10.99
C LEU A 97 3.09 5.65 9.49
N PHE A 98 2.81 4.38 9.13
CA PHE A 98 2.48 4.00 7.76
C PHE A 98 0.98 3.96 7.56
N GLN A 99 0.54 4.38 6.37
CA GLN A 99 -0.82 4.24 5.90
C GLN A 99 -0.80 3.52 4.53
N MET A 100 -1.63 2.49 4.37
CA MET A 100 -1.50 1.52 3.27
C MET A 100 -2.26 1.91 2.01
N GLY A 101 -2.39 3.22 1.72
CA GLY A 101 -3.09 3.72 0.53
C GLY A 101 -4.59 3.84 0.71
N ASP A 102 -5.27 4.38 -0.30
CA ASP A 102 -6.67 4.81 -0.18
C ASP A 102 -6.87 5.70 1.06
N LEU A 103 -5.97 6.69 1.18
CA LEU A 103 -5.98 7.67 2.24
C LEU A 103 -7.27 8.49 2.20
N ILE A 104 -7.68 8.88 0.99
CA ILE A 104 -8.94 9.58 0.72
C ILE A 104 -9.90 8.71 -0.11
N GLN A 105 -11.19 9.06 -0.11
CA GLN A 105 -12.15 8.40 -1.00
C GLN A 105 -11.93 8.76 -2.47
N GLY A 106 -11.38 9.93 -2.75
CA GLY A 106 -11.17 10.42 -4.12
C GLY A 106 -12.47 10.87 -4.80
N ASP A 107 -12.44 10.96 -6.12
CA ASP A 107 -13.55 11.44 -6.97
C ASP A 107 -14.02 12.86 -6.59
N CYS A 108 -13.11 13.70 -6.10
CA CYS A 108 -13.41 15.04 -5.59
C CYS A 108 -13.64 16.09 -6.68
N SER A 109 -13.69 15.70 -7.94
CA SER A 109 -14.00 16.57 -9.07
C SER A 109 -12.97 17.65 -9.46
N ASP A 110 -12.13 18.13 -8.57
CA ASP A 110 -11.13 19.15 -8.85
C ASP A 110 -9.88 19.00 -7.99
N TYR A 111 -8.80 19.58 -8.46
CA TYR A 111 -7.48 19.53 -7.83
C TYR A 111 -7.47 20.11 -6.41
N GLU A 112 -8.08 21.25 -6.20
CA GLU A 112 -8.06 21.95 -4.91
C GLU A 112 -8.81 21.15 -3.83
N THR A 113 -9.91 20.51 -4.20
CA THR A 113 -10.66 19.64 -3.30
C THR A 113 -9.86 18.40 -2.94
N HIS A 114 -9.18 17.76 -3.91
CA HIS A 114 -8.29 16.64 -3.61
C HIS A 114 -7.15 17.06 -2.67
N LEU A 115 -6.50 18.19 -2.96
CA LEU A 115 -5.40 18.70 -2.14
C LEU A 115 -5.83 18.95 -0.69
N ARG A 116 -7.00 19.56 -0.49
CA ARG A 116 -7.58 19.76 0.82
C ARG A 116 -7.86 18.41 1.52
N PHE A 117 -8.43 17.45 0.81
CA PHE A 117 -8.73 16.14 1.39
C PHE A 117 -7.47 15.39 1.82
N PHE A 118 -6.41 15.44 1.04
CA PHE A 118 -5.13 14.86 1.47
C PHE A 118 -4.60 15.51 2.73
N LYS A 119 -4.69 16.84 2.82
CA LYS A 119 -4.29 17.60 4.01
C LYS A 119 -5.11 17.20 5.25
N ASP A 120 -6.42 17.17 5.11
CA ASP A 120 -7.34 16.87 6.22
C ASP A 120 -7.20 15.39 6.63
N ALA A 121 -7.07 14.47 5.67
CA ALA A 121 -6.87 13.04 5.92
C ALA A 121 -5.55 12.76 6.65
N GLN A 122 -4.45 13.34 6.18
CA GLN A 122 -3.15 13.19 6.83
C GLN A 122 -3.18 13.74 8.25
N ALA A 123 -3.76 14.92 8.47
CA ALA A 123 -3.90 15.49 9.80
C ALA A 123 -4.77 14.61 10.73
N ALA A 124 -5.88 14.06 10.21
CA ALA A 124 -6.76 13.17 10.95
C ALA A 124 -6.05 11.84 11.32
N CYS A 125 -5.35 11.22 10.37
CA CYS A 125 -4.60 9.98 10.61
C CYS A 125 -3.42 10.17 11.56
N SER A 126 -2.77 11.33 11.55
CA SER A 126 -1.64 11.65 12.43
C SER A 126 -2.07 12.11 13.83
N LYS A 127 -3.37 12.28 14.07
CA LYS A 127 -3.88 12.78 15.36
C LYS A 127 -3.49 11.85 16.51
N GLY A 128 -2.80 12.40 17.51
CA GLY A 128 -2.32 11.68 18.68
C GLY A 128 -0.95 11.01 18.51
N PHE A 129 -0.37 11.01 17.32
CA PHE A 129 0.96 10.46 17.08
C PHE A 129 2.10 11.47 17.30
N GLY A 130 1.77 12.76 17.49
CA GLY A 130 2.78 13.82 17.63
C GLY A 130 3.54 14.06 16.32
N ASP A 131 4.84 14.22 16.41
CA ASP A 131 5.74 14.48 15.28
C ASP A 131 6.22 13.20 14.55
N LEU A 132 5.53 12.07 14.79
CA LEU A 132 5.92 10.81 14.14
C LEU A 132 5.87 10.95 12.61
N PRO A 133 6.96 10.61 11.90
CA PRO A 133 6.99 10.70 10.43
C PRO A 133 5.87 9.86 9.80
N PHE A 134 5.06 10.51 8.96
CA PHE A 134 3.94 9.90 8.23
C PHE A 134 4.38 9.51 6.83
N LEU A 135 4.11 8.26 6.44
CA LEU A 135 4.33 7.74 5.09
C LEU A 135 3.09 7.01 4.60
N THR A 136 2.70 7.25 3.36
CA THR A 136 1.59 6.54 2.71
C THR A 136 1.99 6.08 1.32
N VAL A 137 1.41 4.98 0.88
CA VAL A 137 1.46 4.53 -0.52
C VAL A 137 0.28 5.09 -1.30
N CYS A 138 0.40 5.17 -2.61
CA CYS A 138 -0.69 5.61 -3.48
C CYS A 138 -1.69 4.46 -3.67
N GLY A 139 -2.94 4.68 -3.28
CA GLY A 139 -4.07 3.80 -3.56
C GLY A 139 -4.84 4.20 -4.82
N ASN A 140 -5.76 3.34 -5.26
CA ASN A 140 -6.56 3.63 -6.46
C ASN A 140 -7.58 4.75 -6.22
N HIS A 141 -8.08 4.90 -5.00
CA HIS A 141 -8.97 6.00 -4.63
C HIS A 141 -8.22 7.34 -4.58
N ASP A 142 -6.97 7.35 -4.17
CA ASP A 142 -6.17 8.56 -4.06
C ASP A 142 -6.00 9.32 -5.38
N ILE A 143 -5.99 8.60 -6.50
CA ILE A 143 -5.83 9.20 -7.84
C ILE A 143 -7.12 9.28 -8.67
N ARG A 144 -8.25 8.79 -8.16
CA ARG A 144 -9.54 8.91 -8.84
C ARG A 144 -9.94 10.35 -9.06
N GLY A 145 -10.62 10.63 -10.17
CA GLY A 145 -11.12 11.96 -10.48
C GLY A 145 -10.03 13.01 -10.71
N GLY A 146 -8.80 12.61 -11.07
CA GLY A 146 -7.67 13.52 -11.28
C GLY A 146 -6.88 13.85 -10.02
N GLY A 147 -6.97 13.00 -9.00
CA GLY A 147 -6.25 13.15 -7.73
C GLY A 147 -4.74 12.93 -7.83
N ASP A 148 -4.22 12.37 -8.93
CA ASP A 148 -2.81 12.04 -9.13
C ASP A 148 -1.87 13.24 -8.92
N LYS A 149 -2.21 14.40 -9.50
CA LYS A 149 -1.43 15.63 -9.33
C LYS A 149 -1.47 16.16 -7.91
N ALA A 150 -2.63 16.05 -7.24
CA ALA A 150 -2.78 16.49 -5.86
C ALA A 150 -2.02 15.56 -4.90
N PHE A 151 -2.03 14.24 -5.15
CA PHE A 151 -1.22 13.28 -4.41
C PHE A 151 0.27 13.64 -4.53
N ASP A 152 0.77 13.79 -5.75
CA ASP A 152 2.18 14.12 -5.98
C ASP A 152 2.57 15.46 -5.35
N ALA A 153 1.71 16.47 -5.45
CA ALA A 153 1.98 17.81 -4.90
C ALA A 153 1.96 17.85 -3.36
N TYR A 154 1.16 17.04 -2.70
CA TYR A 154 1.02 17.07 -1.25
C TYR A 154 1.77 15.94 -0.53
N ILE A 155 1.64 14.71 -0.99
CA ILE A 155 2.17 13.53 -0.29
C ILE A 155 3.68 13.36 -0.52
N LEU A 156 4.19 13.59 -1.73
CA LEU A 156 5.63 13.39 -1.98
C LEU A 156 6.52 14.34 -1.14
N PRO A 157 6.19 15.63 -0.93
CA PRO A 157 6.92 16.48 0.01
C PRO A 157 6.88 15.99 1.46
N ILE A 158 5.75 15.41 1.92
CA ILE A 158 5.65 14.83 3.27
C ILE A 158 6.57 13.61 3.37
N ALA A 159 6.55 12.73 2.38
CA ALA A 159 7.45 11.59 2.32
C ALA A 159 8.91 12.02 2.29
N ALA A 160 9.26 13.04 1.51
CA ALA A 160 10.61 13.61 1.44
C ALA A 160 11.07 14.12 2.82
N LYS A 161 10.20 14.84 3.54
CA LYS A 161 10.47 15.31 4.91
C LYS A 161 10.64 14.12 5.88
N ALA A 162 9.77 13.11 5.78
CA ALA A 162 9.79 11.95 6.66
C ALA A 162 11.08 11.13 6.55
N ILE A 163 11.65 11.02 5.35
CA ILE A 163 12.86 10.21 5.10
C ILE A 163 14.15 11.06 4.95
N GLY A 164 14.03 12.40 5.01
CA GLY A 164 15.18 13.30 4.96
C GLY A 164 15.88 13.39 3.60
N LYS A 165 15.20 13.03 2.50
CA LYS A 165 15.71 13.11 1.13
C LYS A 165 14.62 13.46 0.11
N PRO A 166 14.97 14.00 -1.08
CA PRO A 166 13.98 14.27 -2.12
C PRO A 166 13.23 12.99 -2.55
N VAL A 167 11.91 13.10 -2.67
CA VAL A 167 11.01 12.08 -3.22
C VAL A 167 10.29 12.70 -4.42
N THR A 168 10.58 12.22 -5.61
CA THR A 168 10.06 12.77 -6.87
C THR A 168 8.99 11.89 -7.53
N SER A 169 8.72 10.72 -6.98
CA SER A 169 7.64 9.83 -7.42
C SER A 169 7.22 8.93 -6.27
N ALA A 170 6.00 8.40 -6.33
CA ALA A 170 5.47 7.47 -5.34
C ALA A 170 6.14 6.06 -5.38
N ASN A 171 7.08 5.86 -6.31
CA ASN A 171 8.02 4.72 -6.29
C ASN A 171 9.35 5.21 -5.72
N PHE A 172 9.70 4.84 -4.48
CA PHE A 172 10.94 5.27 -3.84
C PHE A 172 11.45 4.24 -2.82
N LEU A 173 12.76 4.29 -2.57
CA LEU A 173 13.44 3.48 -1.58
C LEU A 173 14.02 4.37 -0.49
N PHE A 174 13.94 3.93 0.76
CA PHE A 174 14.74 4.49 1.83
C PHE A 174 15.23 3.38 2.78
N PHE A 175 16.22 3.70 3.60
CA PHE A 175 16.74 2.81 4.61
C PHE A 175 16.44 3.36 6.00
N HIS A 176 15.98 2.47 6.90
CA HIS A 176 15.96 2.74 8.33
C HIS A 176 16.98 1.81 8.99
N GLY A 177 18.13 2.37 9.36
CA GLY A 177 19.26 1.56 9.80
C GLY A 177 19.67 0.53 8.72
N PRO A 178 19.68 -0.78 9.05
CA PRO A 178 20.04 -1.83 8.11
C PRO A 178 18.88 -2.31 7.22
N ASP A 179 17.68 -1.85 7.45
CA ASP A 179 16.47 -2.33 6.76
C ASP A 179 16.09 -1.43 5.59
N ALA A 180 15.65 -2.02 4.49
CA ALA A 180 15.21 -1.33 3.28
C ALA A 180 13.68 -1.31 3.18
N PHE A 181 13.12 -0.13 2.87
CA PHE A 181 11.71 0.07 2.58
C PHE A 181 11.54 0.56 1.15
N ILE A 182 10.94 -0.27 0.31
CA ILE A 182 10.64 0.01 -1.10
C ILE A 182 9.16 0.32 -1.21
N PHE A 183 8.82 1.60 -1.38
CA PHE A 183 7.46 2.06 -1.61
C PHE A 183 7.14 2.01 -3.10
N VAL A 184 5.99 1.44 -3.46
CA VAL A 184 5.60 1.23 -4.85
C VAL A 184 4.19 1.77 -5.09
N ASP A 185 4.07 2.62 -6.11
CA ASP A 185 2.79 3.05 -6.66
C ASP A 185 2.24 1.96 -7.59
N PHE A 186 1.25 1.20 -7.14
CA PHE A 186 0.71 0.10 -7.94
C PHE A 186 -0.14 0.57 -9.11
N MET A 187 -0.63 1.81 -9.08
CA MET A 187 -1.41 2.40 -10.17
C MET A 187 -0.51 2.93 -11.30
N ARG A 188 0.68 3.42 -10.92
CA ARG A 188 1.70 3.97 -11.83
C ARG A 188 3.06 3.28 -11.58
N PRO A 189 3.12 1.93 -11.67
CA PRO A 189 4.33 1.19 -11.35
C PRO A 189 5.41 1.43 -12.40
N ASP A 190 6.60 1.79 -11.94
CA ASP A 190 7.81 1.89 -12.76
C ASP A 190 8.66 0.62 -12.58
N ALA A 191 8.52 -0.32 -13.49
CA ALA A 191 9.19 -1.62 -13.40
C ALA A 191 10.73 -1.49 -13.36
N ALA A 192 11.31 -0.57 -14.13
CA ALA A 192 12.76 -0.35 -14.14
C ALA A 192 13.24 0.24 -12.81
N LYS A 193 12.50 1.18 -12.26
CA LYS A 193 12.80 1.78 -10.97
C LYS A 193 12.63 0.78 -9.82
N ILE A 194 11.58 -0.05 -9.85
CA ILE A 194 11.39 -1.12 -8.88
C ILE A 194 12.57 -2.09 -8.92
N ASP A 195 13.01 -2.47 -10.11
CA ASP A 195 14.17 -3.35 -10.29
C ASP A 195 15.46 -2.73 -9.74
N ALA A 196 15.70 -1.45 -10.02
CA ALA A 196 16.83 -0.70 -9.48
C ALA A 196 16.79 -0.62 -7.94
N MET A 197 15.63 -0.33 -7.34
CA MET A 197 15.45 -0.27 -5.88
C MET A 197 15.69 -1.63 -5.22
N LEU A 198 15.23 -2.72 -5.83
CA LEU A 198 15.51 -4.08 -5.36
C LEU A 198 17.00 -4.40 -5.44
N THR A 199 17.70 -3.92 -6.45
CA THR A 199 19.17 -4.07 -6.55
C THR A 199 19.89 -3.23 -5.49
N GLU A 200 19.52 -1.96 -5.34
CA GLU A 200 20.10 -1.05 -4.33
C GLU A 200 19.89 -1.56 -2.90
N SER A 201 18.79 -2.28 -2.64
CA SER A 201 18.49 -2.87 -1.34
C SER A 201 19.23 -4.20 -1.07
N GLU A 202 20.10 -4.67 -1.98
CA GLU A 202 20.92 -5.87 -1.75
C GLU A 202 21.83 -5.67 -0.53
N GLY A 203 21.82 -6.67 0.38
CA GLY A 203 22.54 -6.57 1.65
C GLY A 203 21.74 -5.92 2.79
N ALA A 204 20.52 -5.44 2.55
CA ALA A 204 19.65 -5.04 3.66
C ALA A 204 19.31 -6.24 4.54
N ARG A 205 19.21 -6.00 5.85
CA ARG A 205 18.82 -7.01 6.85
C ARG A 205 17.43 -7.57 6.54
N HIS A 206 16.46 -6.67 6.40
CA HIS A 206 15.10 -6.96 5.95
C HIS A 206 14.75 -6.04 4.77
N THR A 207 14.03 -6.59 3.79
CA THR A 207 13.51 -5.82 2.66
C THR A 207 11.98 -5.79 2.77
N PHE A 208 11.45 -4.61 3.07
CA PHE A 208 10.01 -4.34 3.08
C PHE A 208 9.58 -3.80 1.72
N PHE A 209 8.63 -4.45 1.08
CA PHE A 209 8.03 -4.03 -0.17
C PHE A 209 6.62 -3.53 0.12
N VAL A 210 6.44 -2.21 0.10
CA VAL A 210 5.25 -1.54 0.60
C VAL A 210 4.45 -0.96 -0.57
N LEU A 211 3.22 -1.40 -0.73
CA LEU A 211 2.34 -0.96 -1.80
C LEU A 211 0.88 -1.01 -1.33
N HIS A 212 -0.05 -0.45 -2.13
CA HIS A 212 -1.45 -0.50 -1.74
C HIS A 212 -2.10 -1.86 -2.04
N SER A 213 -1.92 -2.39 -3.27
CA SER A 213 -2.53 -3.65 -3.68
C SER A 213 -1.69 -4.87 -3.32
N THR A 214 -2.25 -6.06 -3.48
CA THR A 214 -1.49 -7.32 -3.38
C THR A 214 -0.51 -7.49 -4.55
N ILE A 215 0.53 -8.31 -4.36
CA ILE A 215 1.52 -8.61 -5.42
C ILE A 215 1.05 -9.65 -6.44
N GLY A 216 -0.04 -10.32 -6.16
CA GLY A 216 -0.66 -11.33 -7.02
C GLY A 216 -2.13 -11.50 -6.65
N PRO A 217 -2.87 -12.36 -7.35
CA PRO A 217 -4.28 -12.58 -7.08
C PRO A 217 -4.47 -12.99 -5.63
N SER A 218 -5.60 -12.56 -5.05
CA SER A 218 -6.00 -12.85 -3.67
C SER A 218 -7.52 -12.99 -3.62
N ASP A 219 -8.06 -13.46 -2.52
CA ASP A 219 -9.50 -13.41 -2.29
C ASP A 219 -9.94 -11.96 -2.01
N GLY A 220 -11.16 -11.62 -2.39
CA GLY A 220 -11.67 -10.25 -2.30
C GLY A 220 -11.28 -9.39 -3.51
N TRP A 221 -11.05 -8.10 -3.31
CA TRP A 221 -10.67 -7.18 -4.38
C TRP A 221 -9.33 -7.53 -5.03
N GLY A 222 -8.41 -8.17 -4.31
CA GLY A 222 -7.15 -8.70 -4.84
C GLY A 222 -7.30 -9.82 -5.87
N ALA A 223 -8.51 -10.32 -6.12
CA ALA A 223 -8.74 -11.31 -7.18
C ALA A 223 -8.51 -10.71 -8.57
N TYR A 224 -8.68 -9.42 -8.71
CA TYR A 224 -8.56 -8.71 -9.99
C TYR A 224 -7.78 -7.39 -9.94
N TRP A 225 -7.43 -6.91 -8.73
CA TRP A 225 -6.61 -5.72 -8.53
C TRP A 225 -5.32 -6.11 -7.82
N PHE A 226 -4.23 -6.20 -8.54
CA PHE A 226 -2.91 -6.51 -8.01
C PHE A 226 -1.81 -5.93 -8.90
N LEU A 227 -0.62 -5.82 -8.34
CA LEU A 227 0.51 -5.20 -9.04
C LEU A 227 0.83 -5.95 -10.34
N PHE A 228 1.05 -5.19 -11.43
CA PHE A 228 1.27 -5.74 -12.78
C PHE A 228 0.18 -6.72 -13.21
N GLY A 229 -1.04 -6.44 -12.81
CA GLY A 229 -2.16 -7.35 -13.03
C GLY A 229 -2.60 -7.46 -14.47
N LYS A 230 -2.27 -6.54 -15.39
CA LYS A 230 -2.65 -6.62 -16.80
C LYS A 230 -2.05 -7.86 -17.47
N PRO A 231 -2.77 -8.52 -18.41
CA PRO A 231 -2.23 -9.67 -19.15
C PRO A 231 -0.88 -9.39 -19.81
N ALA A 232 -0.69 -8.19 -20.35
CA ALA A 232 0.56 -7.75 -20.99
C ALA A 232 1.76 -7.66 -20.01
N ASP A 233 1.50 -7.58 -18.71
CA ASP A 233 2.54 -7.46 -17.69
C ASP A 233 2.89 -8.81 -17.01
N THR A 234 2.39 -9.93 -17.56
CA THR A 234 2.58 -11.27 -16.96
C THR A 234 4.04 -11.60 -16.66
N GLU A 235 4.95 -11.38 -17.60
CA GLU A 235 6.37 -11.67 -17.41
C GLU A 235 7.01 -10.73 -16.37
N LYS A 236 6.66 -9.46 -16.33
CA LYS A 236 7.11 -8.52 -15.29
C LYS A 236 6.66 -8.98 -13.91
N ARG A 237 5.40 -9.41 -13.78
CA ARG A 237 4.83 -9.91 -12.52
C ARG A 237 5.55 -11.18 -12.05
N ARG A 238 5.79 -12.14 -12.93
CA ARG A 238 6.52 -13.37 -12.63
C ARG A 238 7.96 -13.10 -12.19
N ALA A 239 8.66 -12.24 -12.93
CA ALA A 239 10.02 -11.84 -12.61
C ALA A 239 10.09 -11.16 -11.24
N LEU A 240 9.17 -10.21 -10.97
CA LEU A 240 9.09 -9.53 -9.66
C LEU A 240 8.82 -10.53 -8.53
N PHE A 241 7.85 -11.43 -8.70
CA PHE A 241 7.50 -12.40 -7.68
C PHE A 241 8.68 -13.33 -7.34
N ALA A 242 9.38 -13.83 -8.36
CA ALA A 242 10.58 -14.66 -8.17
C ALA A 242 11.70 -13.88 -7.45
N ARG A 243 11.87 -12.60 -7.79
CA ARG A 243 12.87 -11.74 -7.17
C ARG A 243 12.54 -11.45 -5.70
N LEU A 244 11.27 -11.19 -5.36
CA LEU A 244 10.82 -10.99 -4.00
C LEU A 244 11.00 -12.28 -3.15
N LEU A 245 10.69 -13.45 -3.71
CA LEU A 245 10.97 -14.75 -3.08
C LEU A 245 12.47 -14.91 -2.74
N LYS A 246 13.35 -14.69 -3.72
CA LYS A 246 14.80 -14.79 -3.53
C LYS A 246 15.32 -13.81 -2.47
N ARG A 247 14.70 -12.64 -2.37
CA ARG A 247 15.05 -11.58 -1.39
C ARG A 247 14.47 -11.86 0.01
N ARG A 248 13.62 -12.87 0.16
CA ARG A 248 12.83 -13.09 1.39
C ARG A 248 12.13 -11.81 1.82
N ALA A 249 11.50 -11.14 0.84
CA ALA A 249 10.87 -9.85 1.07
C ALA A 249 9.63 -9.99 1.96
N ILE A 250 9.37 -8.95 2.73
CA ILE A 250 8.14 -8.77 3.49
C ILE A 250 7.28 -7.76 2.74
N VAL A 251 6.16 -8.19 2.20
CA VAL A 251 5.21 -7.33 1.50
C VAL A 251 4.18 -6.81 2.50
N LEU A 252 4.01 -5.50 2.53
CA LEU A 252 2.97 -4.82 3.32
C LEU A 252 2.00 -4.14 2.36
N CYS A 253 0.71 -4.44 2.48
CA CYS A 253 -0.31 -3.87 1.58
C CYS A 253 -1.64 -3.58 2.27
N GLY A 254 -2.64 -3.06 1.53
CA GLY A 254 -4.01 -2.78 1.93
C GLY A 254 -5.01 -3.29 0.90
N HIS A 255 -5.93 -2.41 0.42
CA HIS A 255 -6.81 -2.59 -0.72
C HIS A 255 -7.93 -3.62 -0.57
N ILE A 256 -7.64 -4.81 -0.08
CA ILE A 256 -8.63 -5.91 -0.05
C ILE A 256 -9.66 -5.78 1.09
N HIS A 257 -9.54 -4.75 1.94
CA HIS A 257 -10.37 -4.50 3.11
C HIS A 257 -10.51 -5.73 4.01
N ARG A 258 -9.40 -6.45 4.19
CA ARG A 258 -9.26 -7.63 5.06
C ARG A 258 -7.88 -7.63 5.70
N THR A 259 -7.81 -8.09 6.92
CA THR A 259 -6.53 -8.50 7.51
C THR A 259 -6.15 -9.85 6.93
N GLN A 260 -5.04 -9.92 6.20
CA GLN A 260 -4.65 -11.14 5.52
C GLN A 260 -3.15 -11.39 5.67
N ILE A 261 -2.79 -12.66 5.85
CA ILE A 261 -1.41 -13.12 5.69
C ILE A 261 -1.36 -14.23 4.67
N ARG A 262 -0.35 -14.16 3.79
CA ARG A 262 0.03 -15.20 2.83
C ARG A 262 1.52 -15.46 2.92
N ARG A 263 1.93 -16.70 2.88
CA ARG A 263 3.34 -17.09 2.90
C ARG A 263 3.62 -18.14 1.86
N TRP A 264 4.61 -17.87 1.06
CA TRP A 264 5.14 -18.83 0.08
C TRP A 264 6.52 -19.30 0.50
N VAL A 265 6.74 -20.60 0.42
CA VAL A 265 8.05 -21.24 0.56
C VAL A 265 8.29 -22.04 -0.72
N ARG A 266 9.32 -21.68 -1.45
CA ARG A 266 9.73 -22.31 -2.72
C ARG A 266 11.23 -22.55 -2.71
N PRO A 267 11.78 -23.36 -3.63
CA PRO A 267 13.23 -23.57 -3.71
C PRO A 267 14.03 -22.25 -3.84
N GLU A 268 13.46 -21.23 -4.48
CA GLU A 268 14.08 -19.93 -4.69
C GLU A 268 14.15 -19.07 -3.42
N GLY A 269 13.28 -19.32 -2.45
CA GLY A 269 13.21 -18.55 -1.21
C GLY A 269 11.86 -18.54 -0.54
N GLU A 270 11.67 -17.57 0.32
CA GLU A 270 10.44 -17.34 1.08
C GLU A 270 9.91 -15.93 0.83
N LEU A 271 8.61 -15.79 0.78
CA LEU A 271 7.91 -14.52 0.62
C LEU A 271 6.71 -14.48 1.56
N VAL A 272 6.59 -13.42 2.33
CA VAL A 272 5.39 -13.17 3.13
C VAL A 272 4.72 -11.88 2.67
N GLU A 273 3.40 -11.92 2.56
CA GLU A 273 2.57 -10.75 2.29
C GLU A 273 1.57 -10.58 3.43
N PHE A 274 1.52 -9.38 3.97
CA PHE A 274 0.56 -8.98 4.98
C PHE A 274 -0.29 -7.81 4.47
N SER A 275 -1.62 -7.98 4.49
CA SER A 275 -2.58 -6.94 4.16
C SER A 275 -3.22 -6.38 5.42
N ALA A 276 -3.17 -5.06 5.56
CA ALA A 276 -3.78 -4.30 6.64
C ALA A 276 -5.15 -3.75 6.21
N ASN A 277 -6.10 -3.70 7.13
CA ASN A 277 -7.44 -3.14 6.90
C ASN A 277 -7.84 -2.21 8.05
N SER A 278 -8.16 -0.96 7.75
CA SER A 278 -8.79 -0.03 8.71
C SER A 278 -10.21 0.39 8.33
N VAL A 279 -10.76 -0.14 7.24
CA VAL A 279 -12.17 0.08 6.87
C VAL A 279 -13.06 -0.59 7.90
N TRP A 280 -13.66 0.22 8.77
CA TRP A 280 -14.46 -0.27 9.90
C TRP A 280 -15.96 -0.11 9.65
N ARG A 281 -16.55 -1.15 9.10
CA ARG A 281 -18.00 -1.25 8.89
C ARG A 281 -18.68 -1.81 10.15
N PRO A 282 -19.99 -1.56 10.36
CA PRO A 282 -20.70 -2.12 11.52
C PRO A 282 -20.59 -3.65 11.67
N GLN A 283 -20.62 -4.39 10.56
CA GLN A 283 -20.49 -5.85 10.56
C GLN A 283 -19.06 -6.33 10.88
N GLU A 284 -18.12 -5.45 11.07
CA GLU A 284 -16.72 -5.73 11.37
C GLU A 284 -16.33 -5.37 12.81
N ASP A 285 -17.32 -5.04 13.66
CA ASP A 285 -17.13 -4.78 15.10
C ASP A 285 -16.57 -6.01 15.84
N THR A 286 -16.79 -7.21 15.29
CA THR A 286 -16.22 -8.47 15.82
C THR A 286 -15.40 -9.15 14.72
N PRO A 287 -14.13 -9.52 15.00
CA PRO A 287 -13.30 -10.23 14.03
C PRO A 287 -13.93 -11.56 13.63
N LYS A 288 -13.97 -11.83 12.32
CA LYS A 288 -14.46 -13.08 11.75
C LYS A 288 -13.40 -13.69 10.86
N VAL A 289 -12.89 -14.86 11.22
CA VAL A 289 -12.00 -15.63 10.34
C VAL A 289 -12.82 -16.10 9.14
N LEU A 290 -12.38 -15.73 7.94
CA LEU A 290 -12.99 -16.17 6.69
C LEU A 290 -12.32 -17.44 6.18
N PHE A 291 -11.00 -17.43 6.19
CA PHE A 291 -10.15 -18.55 5.78
C PHE A 291 -8.93 -18.63 6.69
N ASP A 292 -8.46 -19.84 6.94
CA ASP A 292 -7.26 -20.12 7.74
C ASP A 292 -6.42 -21.27 7.16
N SER A 293 -6.64 -21.59 5.89
CA SER A 293 -5.96 -22.67 5.20
C SER A 293 -5.66 -22.30 3.75
N PRO A 294 -4.48 -22.66 3.23
CA PRO A 294 -4.13 -22.50 1.81
C PRO A 294 -5.11 -23.18 0.85
N ALA A 295 -5.83 -24.20 1.29
CA ALA A 295 -6.86 -24.88 0.48
C ALA A 295 -8.03 -23.96 0.08
N ARG A 296 -8.24 -22.87 0.82
CA ARG A 296 -9.28 -21.86 0.55
C ARG A 296 -8.86 -20.75 -0.38
N PHE A 297 -7.59 -20.74 -0.77
CA PHE A 297 -7.10 -19.73 -1.72
C PHE A 297 -7.81 -19.82 -3.07
N GLY A 298 -8.39 -18.70 -3.50
CA GLY A 298 -9.16 -18.62 -4.75
C GLY A 298 -10.66 -18.87 -4.62
N GLU A 299 -11.19 -19.04 -3.41
CA GLU A 299 -12.64 -19.24 -3.19
C GLU A 299 -13.47 -18.03 -3.62
N TYR A 300 -12.92 -16.82 -3.49
CA TYR A 300 -13.61 -15.59 -3.93
C TYR A 300 -13.89 -15.61 -5.44
N VAL A 301 -12.92 -16.00 -6.26
CA VAL A 301 -13.07 -16.08 -7.71
C VAL A 301 -14.15 -17.07 -8.09
N LYS A 302 -14.21 -18.22 -7.42
CA LYS A 302 -15.23 -19.26 -7.64
C LYS A 302 -16.62 -18.79 -7.22
N ALA A 303 -16.71 -18.06 -6.12
CA ALA A 303 -17.97 -17.59 -5.56
C ALA A 303 -18.58 -16.37 -6.28
N HIS A 304 -17.77 -15.60 -7.03
CA HIS A 304 -18.19 -14.33 -7.63
C HIS A 304 -17.88 -14.25 -9.14
N PRO A 305 -18.27 -15.23 -9.95
CA PRO A 305 -17.91 -15.25 -11.37
C PRO A 305 -18.45 -14.05 -12.16
N ALA A 306 -19.62 -13.52 -11.79
CA ALA A 306 -20.23 -12.38 -12.48
C ALA A 306 -19.41 -11.08 -12.32
N ARG A 307 -18.79 -10.86 -11.16
CA ARG A 307 -17.99 -9.66 -10.90
C ARG A 307 -16.68 -9.63 -11.68
N MET A 308 -16.23 -10.79 -12.14
CA MET A 308 -14.97 -10.92 -12.87
C MET A 308 -15.04 -10.37 -14.30
N ASN A 309 -16.23 -10.09 -14.80
CA ASN A 309 -16.46 -9.54 -16.15
C ASN A 309 -16.71 -8.02 -16.15
N GLU A 310 -16.79 -7.38 -14.98
CA GLU A 310 -17.04 -5.95 -14.89
C GLU A 310 -15.72 -5.18 -15.06
N ASP A 311 -15.72 -4.16 -15.93
CA ASP A 311 -14.60 -3.24 -16.11
C ASP A 311 -14.70 -2.13 -15.07
N HIS A 312 -14.06 -2.32 -13.94
CA HIS A 312 -14.02 -1.32 -12.89
C HIS A 312 -12.85 -0.35 -13.12
N ASP A 313 -13.12 0.86 -13.56
CA ASP A 313 -12.21 2.02 -13.58
C ASP A 313 -11.02 1.98 -14.55
N GLY A 314 -11.07 1.17 -15.62
CA GLY A 314 -9.99 1.13 -16.62
C GLY A 314 -8.65 0.59 -16.13
N CYS A 315 -8.56 0.24 -14.85
CA CYS A 315 -7.39 -0.42 -14.24
C CYS A 315 -7.53 -1.92 -14.25
N LEU A 316 -8.72 -2.42 -14.58
CA LEU A 316 -9.02 -3.81 -14.53
C LEU A 316 -8.56 -4.52 -15.75
N GLN A 317 -8.17 -5.59 -15.39
CA GLN A 317 -7.69 -6.68 -16.16
C GLN A 317 -8.91 -7.39 -16.71
N LYS A 318 -9.29 -7.08 -17.94
CA LYS A 318 -10.30 -7.88 -18.64
C LYS A 318 -9.81 -9.32 -18.72
N ARG A 319 -10.21 -10.12 -17.72
CA ARG A 319 -9.95 -11.55 -17.69
C ARG A 319 -11.26 -12.29 -17.54
N THR A 320 -11.34 -13.40 -18.22
CA THR A 320 -12.39 -14.39 -17.99
C THR A 320 -12.18 -15.10 -16.66
N VAL A 321 -13.25 -15.69 -16.11
CA VAL A 321 -13.15 -16.51 -14.89
C VAL A 321 -12.11 -17.64 -15.03
N PRO A 322 -12.06 -18.41 -16.14
CA PRO A 322 -11.01 -19.40 -16.34
C PRO A 322 -9.59 -18.83 -16.27
N GLU A 323 -9.34 -17.65 -16.84
CA GLU A 323 -8.02 -16.99 -16.79
C GLU A 323 -7.64 -16.57 -15.35
N LEU A 324 -8.61 -16.08 -14.57
CA LEU A 324 -8.38 -15.75 -13.15
C LEU A 324 -8.12 -16.99 -12.31
N LEU A 325 -8.86 -18.07 -12.55
CA LEU A 325 -8.63 -19.36 -11.88
C LEU A 325 -7.25 -19.93 -12.22
N ALA A 326 -6.85 -19.88 -13.50
CA ALA A 326 -5.52 -20.29 -13.93
C ALA A 326 -4.42 -19.46 -13.23
N LEU A 327 -4.66 -18.14 -13.07
CA LEU A 327 -3.73 -17.28 -12.37
C LEU A 327 -3.66 -17.60 -10.86
N VAL A 328 -4.77 -17.88 -10.20
CA VAL A 328 -4.78 -18.37 -8.81
C VAL A 328 -3.95 -19.65 -8.67
N GLU A 329 -4.12 -20.59 -9.60
CA GLU A 329 -3.35 -21.84 -9.60
C GLU A 329 -1.84 -21.60 -9.87
N GLU A 330 -1.45 -20.57 -10.61
CA GLU A 330 -0.05 -20.17 -10.80
C GLU A 330 0.61 -19.75 -9.47
N TYR A 331 -0.15 -19.12 -8.57
CA TYR A 331 0.34 -18.65 -7.27
C TYR A 331 0.17 -19.68 -6.14
N ARG A 332 -0.56 -20.77 -6.37
CA ARG A 332 -0.78 -21.83 -5.37
C ARG A 332 0.49 -22.59 -4.97
N PRO A 333 1.41 -22.97 -5.90
CA PRO A 333 2.60 -23.72 -5.52
C PRO A 333 3.44 -22.98 -4.47
N GLY A 334 3.78 -23.72 -3.39
CA GLY A 334 4.53 -23.17 -2.27
C GLY A 334 3.76 -22.27 -1.31
N LEU A 335 2.48 -22.02 -1.53
CA LEU A 335 1.64 -21.31 -0.56
C LEU A 335 1.41 -22.22 0.66
N VAL A 336 2.09 -21.93 1.78
CA VAL A 336 2.08 -22.75 2.99
C VAL A 336 1.23 -22.14 4.11
N GLU A 337 0.96 -20.84 4.04
CA GLU A 337 0.11 -20.13 4.98
C GLU A 337 -0.83 -19.20 4.20
N TYR A 338 -2.12 -19.28 4.55
CA TYR A 338 -3.14 -18.35 4.08
C TYR A 338 -4.17 -18.17 5.16
N ARG A 339 -4.29 -16.95 5.65
CA ARG A 339 -5.33 -16.61 6.63
C ARG A 339 -5.93 -15.27 6.27
N GLN A 340 -7.24 -15.18 6.32
CA GLN A 340 -7.98 -13.95 6.08
C GLN A 340 -9.02 -13.74 7.18
N VAL A 341 -9.01 -12.52 7.73
CA VAL A 341 -9.93 -12.09 8.79
C VAL A 341 -10.70 -10.88 8.32
N GLN A 342 -12.01 -10.94 8.42
CA GLN A 342 -12.88 -9.79 8.23
C GLN A 342 -12.94 -9.02 9.55
N SER A 343 -12.19 -7.94 9.62
CA SER A 343 -12.18 -6.98 10.72
C SER A 343 -11.42 -5.75 10.30
N ALA A 344 -11.87 -4.59 10.75
CA ALA A 344 -11.03 -3.42 10.78
C ALA A 344 -10.00 -3.55 11.90
N GLY A 345 -8.92 -2.80 11.80
CA GLY A 345 -7.93 -2.74 12.87
C GLY A 345 -6.85 -1.71 12.60
N HIS A 346 -5.97 -1.62 13.57
CA HIS A 346 -4.68 -0.97 13.46
C HIS A 346 -3.59 -1.97 13.83
N TYR A 347 -2.35 -1.67 13.47
CA TYR A 347 -1.30 -2.66 13.56
C TYR A 347 -0.02 -2.03 14.10
N LEU A 348 0.80 -2.84 14.77
CA LEU A 348 2.13 -2.48 15.20
C LEU A 348 3.11 -3.51 14.67
N LEU A 349 3.95 -3.09 13.72
CA LEU A 349 5.03 -3.89 13.17
C LEU A 349 6.24 -3.79 14.10
N HIS A 350 6.75 -4.92 14.53
CA HIS A 350 7.96 -5.06 15.33
C HIS A 350 9.09 -5.56 14.45
N VAL A 351 10.18 -4.84 14.40
CA VAL A 351 11.36 -5.18 13.61
C VAL A 351 12.56 -5.33 14.52
N SER A 352 13.21 -6.46 14.45
CA SER A 352 14.46 -6.73 15.17
C SER A 352 15.48 -7.43 14.26
N GLU A 353 16.68 -7.69 14.77
CA GLU A 353 17.70 -8.39 14.01
C GLU A 353 17.26 -9.78 13.57
N LYS A 354 16.53 -10.52 14.40
CA LYS A 354 16.22 -11.93 14.22
C LYS A 354 14.76 -12.21 13.88
N ALA A 355 13.89 -11.24 14.02
CA ALA A 355 12.46 -11.46 13.87
C ALA A 355 11.74 -10.21 13.41
N VAL A 356 10.73 -10.43 12.59
CA VAL A 356 9.74 -9.43 12.22
C VAL A 356 8.36 -10.00 12.54
N SER A 357 7.56 -9.26 13.28
CA SER A 357 6.18 -9.65 13.58
C SER A 357 5.25 -8.45 13.52
N ILE A 358 3.96 -8.69 13.41
CA ILE A 358 2.95 -7.66 13.39
C ILE A 358 1.83 -8.01 14.36
N ASP A 359 1.57 -7.11 15.29
CA ASP A 359 0.42 -7.19 16.18
C ASP A 359 -0.79 -6.58 15.48
N PHE A 360 -1.88 -7.32 15.45
CA PHE A 360 -3.18 -6.89 14.96
C PHE A 360 -4.07 -6.55 16.15
N TYR A 361 -4.57 -5.33 16.19
CA TYR A 361 -5.53 -4.84 17.16
C TYR A 361 -6.87 -4.65 16.43
N ALA A 362 -7.85 -5.46 16.74
CA ALA A 362 -9.16 -5.36 16.11
C ALA A 362 -9.88 -4.08 16.52
N CYS A 363 -10.37 -3.33 15.55
CA CYS A 363 -11.11 -2.09 15.75
C CYS A 363 -10.33 -1.06 16.58
N ASP A 364 -10.81 -0.70 17.76
CA ASP A 364 -10.18 0.22 18.71
C ASP A 364 -9.59 -0.51 19.95
N ALA A 365 -9.27 -1.78 19.83
CA ALA A 365 -8.64 -2.56 20.89
C ALA A 365 -7.28 -1.97 21.28
N LEU A 366 -6.95 -2.08 22.58
CA LEU A 366 -5.65 -1.66 23.12
C LEU A 366 -4.75 -2.86 23.48
N VAL A 367 -5.24 -4.07 23.29
CA VAL A 367 -4.51 -5.33 23.46
C VAL A 367 -4.53 -6.06 22.10
N PRO A 368 -3.41 -6.64 21.68
CA PRO A 368 -3.36 -7.37 20.41
C PRO A 368 -4.40 -8.49 20.37
N THR A 369 -5.18 -8.53 19.30
CA THR A 369 -6.13 -9.62 19.01
C THR A 369 -5.40 -10.84 18.46
N ALA A 370 -4.34 -10.61 17.72
CA ALA A 370 -3.45 -11.64 17.18
C ALA A 370 -2.07 -11.05 16.90
N THR A 371 -1.05 -11.92 16.90
CA THR A 371 0.30 -11.58 16.45
C THR A 371 0.66 -12.51 15.29
N TYR A 372 1.10 -11.93 14.18
CA TYR A 372 1.55 -12.67 13.00
C TYR A 372 3.07 -12.58 12.90
N ARG A 373 3.73 -13.72 12.82
CA ARG A 373 5.17 -13.78 12.54
C ARG A 373 5.39 -13.61 11.04
N LEU A 374 6.26 -12.67 10.65
CA LEU A 374 6.62 -12.42 9.26
C LEU A 374 8.00 -13.01 8.91
N VAL A 375 8.92 -13.00 9.86
CA VAL A 375 10.25 -13.66 9.79
C VAL A 375 10.58 -14.32 11.12
#